data_d89b201400980727320bd76e6cde6603
#
_entry.id   d89b201400980727320bd76e6cde6603
#
_cell.length_a   1.000
_cell.length_b   1.000
_cell.length_c   1.000
_cell.angle_alpha   90.00
_cell.angle_beta   90.00
_cell.angle_gamma   90.00
#
_symmetry.space_group_name_H-M   'P 1'
#
loop_
_entity.id
_entity.type
_entity.pdbx_description
1 polymer ?
#
loop_
_entity_poly.entity_id
_entity_poly.type
_entity_poly.pdbx_seq_one_letter_code
_entity_poly.pdbx_strand_id
1 'polypeptide(L)'
;MYSEKVHIIRHPLLAHKLSILRDKHTPTKEFRELVSEIGMLLTYEATRDLPLMEKEVETPICKTMAPTLQGKKFAIVPILRAGLGLVDGVLRMVPSARVGHIGLYRNEETLEPVKYFCKMPKDVAERDVLIVDPMLATGGSAAAAIGFMKEYGCTNIKLMVLLAAPEGIARIQTEHPDVEIYCGALDSHLNEHGYIVPGLGDAGDRIFGTK
;
A
#
# COMPACT_ATOMS: atom_id res chain seq x y z
N MET A 1 15.84 15.67 3.76
CA MET A 1 15.37 15.40 2.39
C MET A 1 15.13 13.89 2.33
N TYR A 2 13.96 13.44 1.87
CA TYR A 2 13.68 11.99 1.74
C TYR A 2 14.49 11.41 0.58
N SER A 3 14.75 10.09 0.62
CA SER A 3 15.44 9.41 -0.48
C SER A 3 14.57 9.40 -1.75
N GLU A 4 15.19 9.14 -2.90
CA GLU A 4 14.50 9.01 -4.20
C GLU A 4 13.44 7.90 -4.22
N LYS A 5 13.47 7.00 -3.22
CA LYS A 5 12.51 5.90 -3.06
C LYS A 5 11.22 6.29 -2.32
N VAL A 6 11.05 7.57 -1.97
CA VAL A 6 9.81 8.08 -1.35
C VAL A 6 9.04 8.92 -2.36
N HIS A 7 7.96 8.34 -2.87
CA HIS A 7 7.11 8.92 -3.89
C HIS A 7 5.85 9.49 -3.24
N ILE A 8 5.84 10.82 -3.02
CA ILE A 8 4.63 11.53 -2.58
C ILE A 8 3.88 11.96 -3.84
N ILE A 9 2.73 11.36 -4.09
CA ILE A 9 1.99 11.53 -5.33
C ILE A 9 1.20 12.85 -5.32
N ARG A 10 1.61 13.77 -6.17
CA ARG A 10 0.99 15.10 -6.29
C ARG A 10 0.07 15.13 -7.52
N HIS A 11 -1.20 14.82 -7.30
CA HIS A 11 -2.21 14.86 -8.35
C HIS A 11 -3.49 15.55 -7.82
N PRO A 12 -4.09 16.53 -8.55
CA PRO A 12 -5.26 17.27 -8.07
C PRO A 12 -6.44 16.38 -7.69
N LEU A 13 -6.73 15.34 -8.48
CA LEU A 13 -7.81 14.41 -8.18
C LEU A 13 -7.54 13.61 -6.89
N LEU A 14 -6.29 13.20 -6.66
CA LEU A 14 -5.91 12.51 -5.43
C LEU A 14 -6.07 13.45 -4.21
N ALA A 15 -5.59 14.69 -4.31
CA ALA A 15 -5.72 15.69 -3.26
C ALA A 15 -7.19 15.98 -2.92
N HIS A 16 -8.04 16.08 -3.94
CA HIS A 16 -9.49 16.26 -3.74
C HIS A 16 -10.13 15.07 -3.00
N LYS A 17 -9.85 13.84 -3.43
CA LYS A 17 -10.38 12.64 -2.77
C LYS A 17 -9.88 12.51 -1.33
N LEU A 18 -8.61 12.82 -1.07
CA LEU A 18 -8.05 12.85 0.28
C LEU A 18 -8.73 13.90 1.16
N SER A 19 -9.10 15.07 0.61
CA SER A 19 -9.81 16.10 1.38
C SER A 19 -11.17 15.59 1.87
N ILE A 20 -11.93 14.89 1.02
CA ILE A 20 -13.20 14.28 1.40
C ILE A 20 -12.96 13.15 2.42
N LEU A 21 -11.97 12.30 2.18
CA LEU A 21 -11.62 11.20 3.08
C LEU A 21 -11.27 11.67 4.50
N ARG A 22 -10.61 12.84 4.62
CA ARG A 22 -10.23 13.43 5.91
C ARG A 22 -11.42 13.95 6.71
N ASP A 23 -12.50 14.40 6.04
CA ASP A 23 -13.65 14.97 6.73
C ASP A 23 -14.26 13.93 7.69
N LYS A 24 -14.39 14.30 8.97
CA LYS A 24 -14.98 13.46 10.01
C LYS A 24 -16.45 13.07 9.74
N HIS A 25 -17.14 13.84 8.90
CA HIS A 25 -18.53 13.58 8.53
C HIS A 25 -18.67 12.64 7.33
N THR A 26 -17.59 12.25 6.65
CA THR A 26 -17.64 11.27 5.55
C THR A 26 -18.10 9.92 6.10
N PRO A 27 -19.29 9.42 5.64
CA PRO A 27 -19.84 8.19 6.16
C PRO A 27 -19.05 6.97 5.71
N THR A 28 -19.16 5.88 6.46
CA THR A 28 -18.38 4.63 6.25
C THR A 28 -18.46 4.11 4.81
N LYS A 29 -19.62 4.18 4.15
CA LYS A 29 -19.75 3.72 2.75
C LYS A 29 -18.84 4.54 1.83
N GLU A 30 -18.99 5.85 1.87
CA GLU A 30 -18.22 6.78 1.03
C GLU A 30 -16.73 6.71 1.36
N PHE A 31 -16.39 6.57 2.64
CA PHE A 31 -15.00 6.38 3.08
C PHE A 31 -14.35 5.16 2.42
N ARG A 32 -15.04 4.00 2.39
CA ARG A 32 -14.55 2.78 1.71
C ARG A 32 -14.39 2.96 0.21
N GLU A 33 -15.35 3.61 -0.43
CA GLU A 33 -15.30 3.90 -1.87
C GLU A 33 -14.09 4.78 -2.18
N LEU A 34 -13.87 5.85 -1.42
CA LEU A 34 -12.72 6.74 -1.56
C LEU A 34 -11.38 6.03 -1.32
N VAL A 35 -11.29 5.16 -0.30
CA VAL A 35 -10.08 4.36 -0.04
C VAL A 35 -9.75 3.49 -1.24
N SER A 36 -10.75 2.82 -1.83
CA SER A 36 -10.58 1.99 -3.03
C SER A 36 -10.15 2.83 -4.25
N GLU A 37 -10.79 3.98 -4.48
CA GLU A 37 -10.47 4.88 -5.60
C GLU A 37 -9.06 5.48 -5.49
N ILE A 38 -8.67 5.91 -4.29
CA ILE A 38 -7.30 6.38 -4.04
C ILE A 38 -6.31 5.23 -4.21
N GLY A 39 -6.66 4.02 -3.75
CA GLY A 39 -5.88 2.81 -3.97
C GLY A 39 -5.60 2.54 -5.46
N MET A 40 -6.60 2.76 -6.34
CA MET A 40 -6.41 2.67 -7.79
C MET A 40 -5.39 3.69 -8.31
N LEU A 41 -5.53 4.96 -7.91
CA LEU A 41 -4.63 6.03 -8.36
C LEU A 41 -3.19 5.79 -7.91
N LEU A 42 -2.99 5.37 -6.66
CA LEU A 42 -1.67 5.05 -6.13
C LEU A 42 -1.08 3.78 -6.80
N THR A 43 -1.91 2.78 -7.10
CA THR A 43 -1.47 1.59 -7.82
C THR A 43 -0.97 1.95 -9.22
N TYR A 44 -1.65 2.84 -9.92
CA TYR A 44 -1.20 3.33 -11.24
C TYR A 44 0.22 3.89 -11.17
N GLU A 45 0.53 4.69 -10.14
CA GLU A 45 1.87 5.22 -9.94
C GLU A 45 2.87 4.14 -9.49
N ALA A 46 2.49 3.26 -8.58
CA ALA A 46 3.37 2.19 -8.07
C ALA A 46 3.70 1.11 -9.12
N THR A 47 2.99 1.09 -10.24
CA THR A 47 3.19 0.15 -11.35
C THR A 47 3.90 0.76 -12.56
N ARG A 48 4.37 2.01 -12.46
CA ARG A 48 4.95 2.77 -13.59
C ARG A 48 6.22 2.14 -14.16
N ASP A 49 6.98 1.44 -13.35
CA ASP A 49 8.27 0.82 -13.66
C ASP A 49 8.18 -0.67 -14.01
N LEU A 50 6.97 -1.20 -14.18
CA LEU A 50 6.80 -2.61 -14.53
C LEU A 50 7.47 -2.94 -15.87
N PRO A 51 8.28 -4.02 -15.92
CA PRO A 51 8.94 -4.41 -17.15
C PRO A 51 7.94 -4.92 -18.20
N LEU A 52 8.16 -4.52 -19.43
CA LEU A 52 7.40 -4.94 -20.60
C LEU A 52 8.20 -5.90 -21.45
N MET A 53 7.50 -6.78 -22.15
CA MET A 53 8.04 -7.65 -23.20
C MET A 53 7.16 -7.58 -24.45
N GLU A 54 7.78 -7.74 -25.61
CA GLU A 54 7.04 -7.83 -26.87
C GLU A 54 6.40 -9.21 -27.03
N LYS A 55 5.13 -9.20 -27.43
CA LYS A 55 4.36 -10.43 -27.73
C LYS A 55 3.60 -10.26 -29.03
N GLU A 56 3.65 -11.29 -29.90
CA GLU A 56 2.79 -11.30 -31.09
C GLU A 56 1.31 -11.36 -30.67
N VAL A 57 0.54 -10.42 -31.18
CA VAL A 57 -0.92 -10.38 -31.03
C VAL A 57 -1.56 -10.27 -32.40
N GLU A 58 -2.76 -10.83 -32.56
CA GLU A 58 -3.56 -10.71 -33.77
C GLU A 58 -4.71 -9.74 -33.50
N THR A 59 -4.67 -8.61 -34.22
CA THR A 59 -5.75 -7.63 -34.19
C THR A 59 -6.80 -8.01 -35.23
N PRO A 60 -7.98 -7.38 -35.26
CA PRO A 60 -8.97 -7.62 -36.32
C PRO A 60 -8.43 -7.27 -37.74
N ILE A 61 -7.30 -6.62 -37.86
CA ILE A 61 -6.73 -6.15 -39.15
C ILE A 61 -5.49 -6.95 -39.53
N CYS A 62 -4.54 -7.17 -38.59
CA CYS A 62 -3.27 -7.82 -38.88
C CYS A 62 -2.58 -8.37 -37.64
N LYS A 63 -1.55 -9.21 -37.81
CA LYS A 63 -0.61 -9.57 -36.76
C LYS A 63 0.38 -8.44 -36.52
N THR A 64 0.68 -8.19 -35.25
CA THR A 64 1.66 -7.18 -34.84
C THR A 64 2.33 -7.57 -33.53
N MET A 65 3.47 -6.94 -33.25
CA MET A 65 4.10 -7.03 -31.93
C MET A 65 3.51 -5.98 -31.01
N ALA A 66 3.16 -6.35 -29.79
CA ALA A 66 2.57 -5.45 -28.80
C ALA A 66 3.21 -5.63 -27.42
N PRO A 67 3.40 -4.56 -26.65
CA PRO A 67 3.96 -4.63 -25.31
C PRO A 67 2.99 -5.31 -24.34
N THR A 68 3.50 -6.25 -23.56
CA THR A 68 2.79 -6.94 -22.48
C THR A 68 3.64 -6.93 -21.23
N LEU A 69 3.02 -7.03 -20.04
CA LEU A 69 3.77 -7.12 -18.81
C LEU A 69 4.61 -8.40 -18.78
N GLN A 70 5.90 -8.25 -18.47
CA GLN A 70 6.83 -9.35 -18.35
C GLN A 70 6.64 -10.10 -17.01
N GLY A 71 6.82 -11.42 -17.02
CA GLY A 71 6.92 -12.26 -15.83
C GLY A 71 5.64 -12.41 -15.01
N LYS A 72 5.83 -12.80 -13.75
CA LYS A 72 4.77 -12.90 -12.76
C LYS A 72 4.46 -11.51 -12.23
N LYS A 73 3.16 -11.20 -12.14
CA LYS A 73 2.67 -9.90 -11.69
C LYS A 73 2.69 -9.80 -10.16
N PHE A 74 2.02 -8.81 -9.62
CA PHE A 74 1.99 -8.51 -8.20
C PHE A 74 1.45 -9.62 -7.29
N ALA A 75 1.97 -9.63 -6.06
CA ALA A 75 1.26 -10.07 -4.88
C ALA A 75 0.91 -8.84 -4.02
N ILE A 76 -0.36 -8.69 -3.68
CA ILE A 76 -0.85 -7.65 -2.78
C ILE A 76 -0.85 -8.23 -1.37
N VAL A 77 -0.29 -7.49 -0.43
CA VAL A 77 -0.21 -7.91 0.98
C VAL A 77 -0.80 -6.81 1.87
N PRO A 78 -2.13 -6.83 2.11
CA PRO A 78 -2.73 -5.91 3.07
C PRO A 78 -2.29 -6.25 4.49
N ILE A 79 -1.92 -5.21 5.25
CA ILE A 79 -1.77 -5.31 6.70
C ILE A 79 -3.17 -5.29 7.31
N LEU A 80 -3.56 -6.41 7.91
CA LEU A 80 -4.89 -6.54 8.52
C LEU A 80 -5.00 -5.62 9.76
N ARG A 81 -6.14 -5.02 9.99
CA ARG A 81 -7.40 -5.04 9.21
C ARG A 81 -7.48 -3.97 8.13
N ALA A 82 -6.97 -2.76 8.39
CA ALA A 82 -7.24 -1.56 7.61
C ALA A 82 -6.75 -1.65 6.14
N GLY A 83 -5.65 -2.36 5.88
CA GLY A 83 -5.14 -2.59 4.53
C GLY A 83 -6.11 -3.27 3.58
N LEU A 84 -7.11 -4.02 4.09
CA LEU A 84 -8.16 -4.64 3.26
C LEU A 84 -8.93 -3.62 2.42
N GLY A 85 -9.10 -2.40 2.91
CA GLY A 85 -9.80 -1.34 2.17
C GLY A 85 -9.16 -0.96 0.84
N LEU A 86 -7.87 -1.22 0.67
CA LEU A 86 -7.11 -0.91 -0.54
C LEU A 86 -7.14 -2.04 -1.59
N VAL A 87 -7.44 -3.28 -1.17
CA VAL A 87 -7.30 -4.48 -2.01
C VAL A 87 -8.14 -4.41 -3.27
N ASP A 88 -9.40 -4.01 -3.16
CA ASP A 88 -10.31 -3.93 -4.31
C ASP A 88 -9.82 -2.92 -5.34
N GLY A 89 -9.31 -1.76 -4.90
CA GLY A 89 -8.73 -0.75 -5.78
C GLY A 89 -7.53 -1.30 -6.56
N VAL A 90 -6.62 -1.99 -5.89
CA VAL A 90 -5.45 -2.62 -6.54
C VAL A 90 -5.88 -3.71 -7.52
N LEU A 91 -6.83 -4.57 -7.14
CA LEU A 91 -7.31 -5.66 -8.01
C LEU A 91 -8.04 -5.15 -9.26
N ARG A 92 -8.71 -3.99 -9.19
CA ARG A 92 -9.29 -3.35 -10.39
C ARG A 92 -8.22 -2.91 -11.38
N MET A 93 -7.05 -2.47 -10.90
CA MET A 93 -5.92 -2.07 -11.76
C MET A 93 -5.12 -3.28 -12.26
N VAL A 94 -4.90 -4.29 -11.39
CA VAL A 94 -4.14 -5.50 -11.70
C VAL A 94 -4.95 -6.74 -11.33
N PRO A 95 -5.96 -7.13 -12.15
CA PRO A 95 -6.89 -8.22 -11.81
C PRO A 95 -6.23 -9.59 -11.62
N SER A 96 -5.04 -9.77 -12.18
CA SER A 96 -4.27 -11.02 -12.05
C SER A 96 -3.34 -11.05 -10.84
N ALA A 97 -3.32 -10.00 -10.00
CA ALA A 97 -2.56 -9.98 -8.76
C ALA A 97 -3.04 -11.08 -7.80
N ARG A 98 -2.11 -11.66 -7.07
CA ARG A 98 -2.46 -12.59 -5.98
C ARG A 98 -2.52 -11.84 -4.67
N VAL A 99 -3.36 -12.29 -3.75
CA VAL A 99 -3.52 -11.64 -2.45
C VAL A 99 -2.98 -12.55 -1.36
N GLY A 100 -1.98 -12.07 -0.63
CA GLY A 100 -1.57 -12.61 0.66
C GLY A 100 -2.17 -11.75 1.77
N HIS A 101 -2.16 -12.22 3.00
CA HIS A 101 -2.64 -11.45 4.15
C HIS A 101 -1.65 -11.56 5.29
N ILE A 102 -1.36 -10.45 5.94
CA ILE A 102 -0.57 -10.41 7.16
C ILE A 102 -1.33 -9.68 8.26
N GLY A 103 -1.52 -10.37 9.38
CA GLY A 103 -2.14 -9.81 10.58
C GLY A 103 -1.08 -9.53 11.63
N LEU A 104 -1.02 -8.28 12.07
CA LEU A 104 -0.10 -7.80 13.08
C LEU A 104 -0.87 -7.12 14.21
N TYR A 105 -0.48 -7.36 15.44
CA TYR A 105 -0.91 -6.54 16.58
C TYR A 105 0.32 -6.04 17.34
N ARG A 106 0.16 -4.96 18.08
CA ARG A 106 1.20 -4.44 18.94
C ARG A 106 1.11 -5.11 20.29
N ASN A 107 2.19 -5.76 20.73
CA ASN A 107 2.27 -6.29 22.07
C ASN A 107 2.20 -5.12 23.07
N GLU A 108 1.32 -5.21 24.08
CA GLU A 108 1.09 -4.13 25.04
C GLU A 108 2.28 -3.94 25.99
N GLU A 109 3.04 -4.99 26.27
CA GLU A 109 4.20 -4.98 27.18
C GLU A 109 5.48 -4.55 26.46
N THR A 110 5.79 -5.17 25.30
CA THR A 110 7.05 -4.93 24.57
C THR A 110 6.93 -3.83 23.54
N LEU A 111 5.71 -3.41 23.20
CA LEU A 111 5.37 -2.48 22.11
C LEU A 111 5.84 -2.94 20.73
N GLU A 112 6.30 -4.17 20.60
CA GLU A 112 6.75 -4.74 19.32
C GLU A 112 5.57 -5.32 18.52
N PRO A 113 5.66 -5.29 17.18
CA PRO A 113 4.66 -5.89 16.32
C PRO A 113 4.76 -7.43 16.37
N VAL A 114 3.65 -8.08 16.70
CA VAL A 114 3.52 -9.53 16.77
C VAL A 114 2.64 -10.02 15.63
N LYS A 115 3.13 -11.02 14.89
CA LYS A 115 2.40 -11.66 13.81
C LYS A 115 1.43 -12.70 14.37
N TYR A 116 0.12 -12.48 14.20
CA TYR A 116 -0.92 -13.45 14.59
C TYR A 116 -1.51 -14.21 13.39
N PHE A 117 -1.34 -13.69 12.18
CA PHE A 117 -1.81 -14.32 10.95
C PHE A 117 -0.88 -14.03 9.79
N CYS A 118 -0.59 -15.04 8.97
CA CYS A 118 0.15 -14.86 7.73
C CYS A 118 -0.23 -15.97 6.74
N LYS A 119 -0.78 -15.58 5.61
CA LYS A 119 -1.12 -16.50 4.52
C LYS A 119 -0.69 -15.89 3.20
N MET A 120 0.31 -16.49 2.55
CA MET A 120 0.91 -15.98 1.32
C MET A 120 0.67 -16.92 0.14
N PRO A 121 0.65 -16.40 -1.11
CA PRO A 121 0.76 -17.23 -2.31
C PRO A 121 2.03 -18.07 -2.24
N LYS A 122 1.98 -19.31 -2.73
CA LYS A 122 3.14 -20.22 -2.70
C LYS A 122 4.36 -19.69 -3.47
N ASP A 123 4.11 -18.87 -4.47
CA ASP A 123 5.13 -18.27 -5.35
C ASP A 123 5.37 -16.77 -5.05
N VAL A 124 5.13 -16.35 -3.81
CA VAL A 124 5.25 -14.93 -3.42
C VAL A 124 6.67 -14.37 -3.62
N ALA A 125 7.70 -15.20 -3.41
CA ALA A 125 9.10 -14.82 -3.62
C ALA A 125 9.45 -14.49 -5.08
N GLU A 126 8.65 -14.97 -6.05
CA GLU A 126 8.85 -14.74 -7.48
C GLU A 126 8.00 -13.55 -8.00
N ARG A 127 7.34 -12.80 -7.12
CA ARG A 127 6.42 -11.70 -7.46
C ARG A 127 6.92 -10.37 -6.93
N ASP A 128 6.53 -9.31 -7.62
CA ASP A 128 6.61 -7.97 -7.05
C ASP A 128 5.57 -7.85 -5.94
N VAL A 129 6.03 -7.54 -4.73
CA VAL A 129 5.15 -7.47 -3.54
C VAL A 129 4.74 -6.02 -3.30
N LEU A 130 3.44 -5.77 -3.29
CA LEU A 130 2.84 -4.50 -2.88
C LEU A 130 2.20 -4.65 -1.51
N ILE A 131 2.88 -4.20 -0.47
CA ILE A 131 2.32 -4.10 0.88
C ILE A 131 1.41 -2.88 0.92
N VAL A 132 0.20 -3.03 1.44
CA VAL A 132 -0.77 -1.93 1.49
C VAL A 132 -1.31 -1.73 2.91
N ASP A 133 -1.27 -0.48 3.35
CA ASP A 133 -1.84 -0.01 4.62
C ASP A 133 -2.32 1.44 4.42
N PRO A 134 -3.49 1.84 4.91
CA PRO A 134 -3.91 3.23 4.82
C PRO A 134 -2.97 4.24 5.50
N MET A 135 -2.32 3.85 6.59
CA MET A 135 -1.62 4.78 7.47
C MET A 135 -0.19 4.34 7.77
N LEU A 136 0.79 5.15 7.39
CA LEU A 136 2.18 4.99 7.83
C LEU A 136 2.46 6.00 8.96
N ALA A 137 2.04 5.64 10.18
CA ALA A 137 2.22 6.47 11.38
C ALA A 137 3.62 6.29 11.98
N THR A 138 3.80 5.40 12.94
CA THR A 138 5.10 5.10 13.55
C THR A 138 6.00 4.20 12.69
N GLY A 139 5.44 3.57 11.66
CA GLY A 139 6.14 2.65 10.77
C GLY A 139 6.32 1.23 11.32
N GLY A 140 5.94 0.94 12.57
CA GLY A 140 6.20 -0.37 13.18
C GLY A 140 5.58 -1.55 12.46
N SER A 141 4.27 -1.48 12.17
CA SER A 141 3.57 -2.56 11.44
C SER A 141 4.10 -2.72 10.00
N ALA A 142 4.37 -1.61 9.32
CA ALA A 142 4.91 -1.65 7.97
C ALA A 142 6.33 -2.24 7.93
N ALA A 143 7.21 -1.84 8.85
CA ALA A 143 8.57 -2.39 8.95
C ALA A 143 8.55 -3.90 9.23
N ALA A 144 7.72 -4.35 10.18
CA ALA A 144 7.56 -5.76 10.47
C ALA A 144 7.01 -6.55 9.26
N ALA A 145 5.99 -6.01 8.57
CA ALA A 145 5.44 -6.65 7.37
C ALA A 145 6.49 -6.81 6.26
N ILE A 146 7.31 -5.78 6.04
CA ILE A 146 8.43 -5.82 5.08
C ILE A 146 9.44 -6.88 5.50
N GLY A 147 9.83 -6.91 6.79
CA GLY A 147 10.75 -7.92 7.33
C GLY A 147 10.25 -9.34 7.05
N PHE A 148 8.97 -9.62 7.35
CA PHE A 148 8.38 -10.92 7.06
C PHE A 148 8.36 -11.25 5.57
N MET A 149 8.11 -10.29 4.68
CA MET A 149 8.18 -10.57 3.23
C MET A 149 9.60 -10.89 2.79
N LYS A 150 10.62 -10.26 3.36
CA LYS A 150 12.02 -10.60 3.12
C LYS A 150 12.36 -12.01 3.62
N GLU A 151 11.83 -12.43 4.76
CA GLU A 151 11.95 -13.83 5.25
C GLU A 151 11.32 -14.85 4.29
N TYR A 152 10.25 -14.47 3.58
CA TYR A 152 9.66 -15.30 2.51
C TYR A 152 10.48 -15.29 1.21
N GLY A 153 11.62 -14.58 1.16
CA GLY A 153 12.49 -14.49 -0.01
C GLY A 153 12.08 -13.43 -1.04
N CYS A 154 11.15 -12.54 -0.68
CA CYS A 154 10.75 -11.46 -1.57
C CYS A 154 11.87 -10.41 -1.67
N THR A 155 12.24 -10.03 -2.90
CA THR A 155 13.31 -9.07 -3.19
C THR A 155 12.81 -7.74 -3.71
N ASN A 156 11.68 -7.73 -4.42
CA ASN A 156 11.06 -6.51 -4.93
C ASN A 156 9.81 -6.19 -4.11
N ILE A 157 9.95 -5.27 -3.15
CA ILE A 157 8.90 -4.90 -2.21
C ILE A 157 8.63 -3.41 -2.32
N LYS A 158 7.37 -3.05 -2.48
CA LYS A 158 6.87 -1.68 -2.43
C LYS A 158 5.86 -1.53 -1.30
N LEU A 159 5.85 -0.38 -0.64
CA LEU A 159 4.86 -0.02 0.37
C LEU A 159 3.95 1.08 -0.19
N MET A 160 2.65 0.89 -0.14
CA MET A 160 1.65 1.86 -0.59
C MET A 160 0.73 2.26 0.55
N VAL A 161 0.65 3.57 0.82
CA VAL A 161 -0.13 4.13 1.93
C VAL A 161 -0.92 5.37 1.48
N LEU A 162 -2.06 5.62 2.11
CA LEU A 162 -2.84 6.83 1.81
C LEU A 162 -2.20 8.06 2.45
N LEU A 163 -1.83 7.95 3.73
CA LEU A 163 -1.18 9.02 4.50
C LEU A 163 0.06 8.49 5.21
N ALA A 164 1.08 9.33 5.28
CA ALA A 164 2.29 9.06 6.05
C ALA A 164 2.63 10.21 6.99
N ALA A 165 3.27 9.89 8.11
CA ALA A 165 3.99 10.83 8.94
C ALA A 165 5.51 10.75 8.63
N PRO A 166 6.25 11.85 8.84
CA PRO A 166 7.71 11.86 8.68
C PRO A 166 8.42 10.77 9.47
N GLU A 167 7.94 10.48 10.68
CA GLU A 167 8.48 9.47 11.60
C GLU A 167 8.37 8.06 10.99
N GLY A 168 7.23 7.74 10.40
CA GLY A 168 7.02 6.45 9.74
C GLY A 168 7.91 6.27 8.52
N ILE A 169 8.02 7.30 7.68
CA ILE A 169 8.91 7.28 6.52
C ILE A 169 10.36 7.09 6.97
N ALA A 170 10.82 7.87 7.97
CA ALA A 170 12.18 7.79 8.48
C ALA A 170 12.52 6.39 8.99
N ARG A 171 11.58 5.74 9.68
CA ARG A 171 11.75 4.37 10.16
C ARG A 171 11.92 3.38 9.00
N ILE A 172 11.04 3.42 7.99
CA ILE A 172 11.17 2.51 6.84
C ILE A 172 12.48 2.77 6.08
N GLN A 173 12.87 4.03 5.87
CA GLN A 173 14.13 4.34 5.22
C GLN A 173 15.36 3.85 5.99
N THR A 174 15.29 3.78 7.32
CA THR A 174 16.36 3.29 8.18
C THR A 174 16.44 1.76 8.21
N GLU A 175 15.30 1.10 8.42
CA GLU A 175 15.25 -0.37 8.57
C GLU A 175 15.21 -1.11 7.22
N HIS A 176 14.64 -0.47 6.18
CA HIS A 176 14.44 -1.05 4.85
C HIS A 176 14.74 -0.04 3.73
N PRO A 177 15.98 0.42 3.59
CA PRO A 177 16.36 1.46 2.62
C PRO A 177 16.18 1.05 1.16
N ASP A 178 15.99 -0.23 0.90
CA ASP A 178 15.76 -0.83 -0.42
C ASP A 178 14.28 -0.72 -0.87
N VAL A 179 13.35 -0.48 0.06
CA VAL A 179 11.90 -0.48 -0.22
C VAL A 179 11.43 0.89 -0.70
N GLU A 180 10.64 0.89 -1.78
CA GLU A 180 9.97 2.10 -2.28
C GLU A 180 8.67 2.35 -1.53
N ILE A 181 8.41 3.62 -1.19
CA ILE A 181 7.20 4.06 -0.50
C ILE A 181 6.38 4.93 -1.45
N TYR A 182 5.16 4.53 -1.74
CA TYR A 182 4.16 5.30 -2.49
C TYR A 182 3.13 5.85 -1.52
N CYS A 183 3.05 7.17 -1.43
CA CYS A 183 2.23 7.87 -0.44
C CYS A 183 1.30 8.90 -1.09
N GLY A 184 0.02 8.87 -0.70
CA GLY A 184 -0.98 9.82 -1.20
C GLY A 184 -0.77 11.23 -0.65
N ALA A 185 -0.41 11.34 0.63
CA ALA A 185 0.00 12.61 1.23
C ALA A 185 0.93 12.38 2.43
N LEU A 186 1.91 13.28 2.56
CA LEU A 186 2.76 13.38 3.74
C LEU A 186 2.20 14.46 4.66
N ASP A 187 1.84 14.06 5.87
CA ASP A 187 1.31 14.92 6.91
C ASP A 187 2.42 15.49 7.81
N SER A 188 2.04 16.30 8.80
CA SER A 188 2.98 17.11 9.55
C SER A 188 3.83 16.31 10.54
N HIS A 189 3.18 15.51 11.41
CA HIS A 189 3.83 14.79 12.50
C HIS A 189 2.87 13.79 13.16
N LEU A 190 3.34 13.06 14.16
CA LEU A 190 2.51 12.26 15.06
C LEU A 190 2.21 13.05 16.35
N ASN A 191 0.96 12.97 16.84
CA ASN A 191 0.63 13.48 18.16
C ASN A 191 1.13 12.53 19.27
N GLU A 192 0.89 12.91 20.55
CA GLU A 192 1.29 12.14 21.74
C GLU A 192 0.69 10.73 21.82
N HIS A 193 -0.42 10.47 21.11
CA HIS A 193 -1.07 9.16 21.01
C HIS A 193 -0.66 8.37 19.77
N GLY A 194 0.29 8.87 18.97
CA GLY A 194 0.77 8.22 17.74
C GLY A 194 -0.15 8.35 16.53
N TYR A 195 -1.15 9.26 16.57
CA TYR A 195 -1.97 9.57 15.41
C TYR A 195 -1.31 10.60 14.51
N ILE A 196 -1.46 10.43 13.21
CA ILE A 196 -1.00 11.38 12.19
C ILE A 196 -1.80 12.69 12.29
N VAL A 197 -1.12 13.84 12.21
CA VAL A 197 -1.71 15.19 12.24
C VAL A 197 -1.42 15.90 10.91
N PRO A 198 -2.45 16.41 10.20
CA PRO A 198 -3.89 16.42 10.53
C PRO A 198 -4.57 15.03 10.40
N GLY A 199 -4.02 14.09 9.63
CA GLY A 199 -4.50 12.73 9.54
C GLY A 199 -5.92 12.58 8.99
N LEU A 200 -6.55 11.48 9.37
CA LEU A 200 -7.95 11.15 9.08
C LEU A 200 -8.62 10.35 10.23
N GLY A 201 -7.97 10.27 11.39
CA GLY A 201 -8.40 9.43 12.52
C GLY A 201 -7.98 7.97 12.36
N ASP A 202 -8.74 7.04 12.96
CA ASP A 202 -8.51 5.60 12.78
C ASP A 202 -9.12 5.11 11.46
N ALA A 203 -8.24 4.74 10.52
CA ALA A 203 -8.67 4.28 9.20
C ALA A 203 -9.45 2.95 9.28
N GLY A 204 -9.06 2.04 10.17
CA GLY A 204 -9.74 0.75 10.33
C GLY A 204 -11.16 0.93 10.82
N ASP A 205 -11.36 1.73 11.86
CA ASP A 205 -12.69 2.00 12.40
C ASP A 205 -13.58 2.71 11.37
N ARG A 206 -13.01 3.65 10.61
CA ARG A 206 -13.76 4.36 9.56
C ARG A 206 -14.11 3.46 8.36
N ILE A 207 -13.21 2.54 7.97
CA ILE A 207 -13.46 1.56 6.89
C ILE A 207 -14.55 0.57 7.31
N PHE A 208 -14.51 0.07 8.56
CA PHE A 208 -15.35 -1.03 9.00
C PHE A 208 -16.57 -0.59 9.81
N GLY A 209 -16.63 0.69 10.22
CA GLY A 209 -17.73 1.20 11.03
C GLY A 209 -17.75 0.59 12.45
N THR A 210 -16.58 0.43 13.07
CA THR A 210 -16.42 -0.22 14.38
C THR A 210 -16.41 0.76 15.55
N LYS A 211 -16.62 2.03 15.30
CA LYS A 211 -16.91 3.09 16.30
C LYS A 211 -18.10 3.92 15.91
#